data_200688695e167bcb3db3b8223685911e
#
_entry.id   200688695e167bcb3db3b8223685911e
#
_cell.length_a   1.000
_cell.length_b   1.000
_cell.length_c   1.000
_cell.angle_alpha   90.00
_cell.angle_beta   90.00
_cell.angle_gamma   90.00
#
_symmetry.space_group_name_H-M   'P 1'
#
loop_
_entity.id
_entity.type
_entity.pdbx_description
1 polymer ?
#
loop_
_entity_poly.entity_id
_entity_poly.type
_entity_poly.pdbx_seq_one_letter_code
_entity_poly.pdbx_strand_id
1 'polypeptide(L)'
;MSIQAVVFDAYGTLFDVYSIGALAEQLYPGQGAAISVLWRDKQIDYTRLITLSDPHRAEGSRYYQSFWDITRSALLYTLESFKLDANPEHIEALMGQYAKLTPFAENLGVLQSLKERGISTAILSNGSMDMLSTAVSSAGMTDLIDHVISVDPIRLFKTSPEAYGLVQQTIPAEKQDILFVSSNGWDALGATWFGFTTLWVNRQQLPFEAIGPHPTYTGHDLKRVLDVFNH
;
A
#
# COMPACT_ATOMS: atom_id res chain seq x y z
N MET A 1 8.57 -25.15 4.22
CA MET A 1 7.35 -24.30 4.16
C MET A 1 7.07 -24.08 2.68
N SER A 2 5.86 -24.35 2.23
CA SER A 2 5.47 -24.14 0.83
C SER A 2 4.56 -22.92 0.79
N ILE A 3 5.02 -21.83 0.21
CA ILE A 3 4.17 -20.63 0.02
C ILE A 3 3.02 -21.00 -0.93
N GLN A 4 1.80 -20.75 -0.49
CA GLN A 4 0.56 -21.08 -1.21
C GLN A 4 -0.05 -19.86 -1.90
N ALA A 5 0.21 -18.65 -1.38
CA ALA A 5 -0.30 -17.41 -1.93
C ALA A 5 0.67 -16.26 -1.71
N VAL A 6 0.61 -15.25 -2.58
CA VAL A 6 1.34 -13.99 -2.44
C VAL A 6 0.33 -12.85 -2.26
N VAL A 7 0.48 -12.11 -1.18
CA VAL A 7 -0.36 -10.95 -0.86
C VAL A 7 0.48 -9.69 -0.93
N PHE A 8 0.09 -8.76 -1.77
CA PHE A 8 0.80 -7.52 -1.99
C PHE A 8 0.11 -6.35 -1.27
N ASP A 9 0.90 -5.50 -0.64
CA ASP A 9 0.47 -4.13 -0.43
C ASP A 9 0.34 -3.41 -1.78
N ALA A 10 -0.51 -2.37 -1.84
CA ALA A 10 -0.78 -1.66 -3.09
C ALA A 10 0.11 -0.40 -3.24
N TYR A 11 -0.13 0.62 -2.40
CA TYR A 11 0.44 1.96 -2.52
C TYR A 11 1.88 2.02 -2.01
N GLY A 12 2.83 2.22 -2.92
CA GLY A 12 4.28 2.18 -2.70
C GLY A 12 4.90 0.83 -3.05
N THR A 13 4.09 -0.24 -3.21
CA THR A 13 4.55 -1.60 -3.53
C THR A 13 4.24 -1.98 -4.98
N LEU A 14 2.98 -1.96 -5.38
CA LEU A 14 2.55 -2.15 -6.77
C LEU A 14 2.47 -0.82 -7.52
N PHE A 15 2.05 0.26 -6.87
CA PHE A 15 1.87 1.58 -7.46
C PHE A 15 2.84 2.60 -6.86
N ASP A 16 3.56 3.32 -7.72
CA ASP A 16 4.54 4.32 -7.29
C ASP A 16 3.84 5.60 -6.79
N VAL A 17 3.75 5.74 -5.49
CA VAL A 17 3.13 6.91 -4.83
C VAL A 17 3.92 8.21 -5.04
N TYR A 18 5.20 8.11 -5.40
CA TYR A 18 6.04 9.28 -5.66
C TYR A 18 6.00 9.73 -7.13
N SER A 19 5.37 8.94 -8.02
CA SER A 19 5.15 9.35 -9.42
C SER A 19 4.29 10.62 -9.54
N ILE A 20 3.51 10.96 -8.50
CA ILE A 20 2.74 12.21 -8.39
C ILE A 20 3.64 13.46 -8.34
N GLY A 21 4.90 13.32 -7.93
CA GLY A 21 5.84 14.44 -7.79
C GLY A 21 6.07 15.21 -9.08
N ALA A 22 6.00 14.54 -10.24
CA ALA A 22 6.16 15.19 -11.53
C ALA A 22 5.00 16.17 -11.85
N LEU A 23 3.76 15.78 -11.55
CA LEU A 23 2.60 16.66 -11.70
C LEU A 23 2.63 17.78 -10.64
N ALA A 24 2.97 17.43 -9.40
CA ALA A 24 3.10 18.43 -8.34
C ALA A 24 4.17 19.50 -8.68
N GLU A 25 5.29 19.11 -9.32
CA GLU A 25 6.33 20.05 -9.79
C GLU A 25 5.81 20.99 -10.89
N GLN A 26 4.97 20.50 -11.80
CA GLN A 26 4.35 21.34 -12.83
C GLN A 26 3.37 22.38 -12.24
N LEU A 27 2.58 21.97 -11.24
CA LEU A 27 1.57 22.81 -10.61
C LEU A 27 2.17 23.77 -9.57
N TYR A 28 3.24 23.35 -8.89
CA TYR A 28 3.94 24.08 -7.83
C TYR A 28 5.46 23.99 -8.04
N PRO A 29 6.02 24.81 -8.96
CA PRO A 29 7.43 24.73 -9.34
C PRO A 29 8.40 24.82 -8.15
N GLY A 30 9.36 23.91 -8.09
CA GLY A 30 10.33 23.80 -7.01
C GLY A 30 9.83 23.08 -5.75
N GLN A 31 8.57 22.59 -5.73
CA GLN A 31 7.97 21.97 -4.54
C GLN A 31 7.54 20.50 -4.77
N GLY A 32 7.60 20.00 -5.99
CA GLY A 32 7.01 18.68 -6.33
C GLY A 32 7.49 17.54 -5.48
N ALA A 33 8.80 17.42 -5.25
CA ALA A 33 9.39 16.39 -4.40
C ALA A 33 8.97 16.54 -2.92
N ALA A 34 9.00 17.77 -2.39
CA ALA A 34 8.62 18.03 -1.00
C ALA A 34 7.12 17.75 -0.76
N ILE A 35 6.26 18.14 -1.71
CA ILE A 35 4.83 17.84 -1.67
C ILE A 35 4.61 16.34 -1.63
N SER A 36 5.21 15.57 -2.53
CA SER A 36 4.96 14.12 -2.61
C SER A 36 5.38 13.39 -1.32
N VAL A 37 6.48 13.80 -0.70
CA VAL A 37 6.97 13.21 0.56
C VAL A 37 6.03 13.55 1.72
N LEU A 38 5.77 14.85 1.98
CA LEU A 38 4.93 15.25 3.12
C LEU A 38 3.49 14.77 2.96
N TRP A 39 2.96 14.78 1.72
CA TRP A 39 1.63 14.24 1.43
C TRP A 39 1.54 12.76 1.83
N ARG A 40 2.51 11.95 1.41
CA ARG A 40 2.57 10.53 1.78
C ARG A 40 2.70 10.32 3.28
N ASP A 41 3.58 11.06 3.95
CA ASP A 41 3.81 10.95 5.38
C ASP A 41 2.53 11.27 6.16
N LYS A 42 1.84 12.36 5.80
CA LYS A 42 0.59 12.75 6.43
C LYS A 42 -0.55 11.77 6.18
N GLN A 43 -0.63 11.20 4.99
CA GLN A 43 -1.60 10.17 4.67
C GLN A 43 -1.45 8.96 5.60
N ILE A 44 -0.22 8.47 5.80
CA ILE A 44 0.05 7.35 6.71
C ILE A 44 -0.16 7.74 8.17
N ASP A 45 0.25 8.94 8.58
CA ASP A 45 0.03 9.44 9.93
C ASP A 45 -1.46 9.48 10.28
N TYR A 46 -2.32 9.98 9.39
CA TYR A 46 -3.76 10.02 9.59
C TYR A 46 -4.40 8.65 9.71
N THR A 47 -3.96 7.65 8.94
CA THR A 47 -4.46 6.27 9.10
C THR A 47 -4.16 5.73 10.50
N ARG A 48 -2.96 6.01 11.04
CA ARG A 48 -2.56 5.62 12.39
C ARG A 48 -3.37 6.35 13.46
N LEU A 49 -3.52 7.67 13.33
CA LEU A 49 -4.31 8.48 14.28
C LEU A 49 -5.76 7.97 14.37
N ILE A 50 -6.42 7.75 13.25
CA ILE A 50 -7.79 7.24 13.19
C ILE A 50 -7.90 5.88 13.87
N THR A 51 -6.99 4.94 13.54
CA THR A 51 -7.00 3.58 14.07
C THR A 51 -6.75 3.54 15.57
N LEU A 52 -5.85 4.40 16.09
CA LEU A 52 -5.45 4.40 17.49
C LEU A 52 -6.39 5.21 18.40
N SER A 53 -7.12 6.18 17.84
CA SER A 53 -7.91 7.15 18.64
C SER A 53 -9.27 6.64 19.08
N ASP A 54 -9.74 5.48 18.61
CA ASP A 54 -11.04 4.96 19.01
C ASP A 54 -10.92 3.81 20.02
N PRO A 55 -11.53 3.97 21.22
CA PRO A 55 -11.56 2.90 22.23
C PRO A 55 -12.55 1.76 21.88
N HIS A 56 -13.47 1.96 20.91
CA HIS A 56 -14.52 1.01 20.54
C HIS A 56 -14.18 0.23 19.26
N ARG A 57 -13.03 -0.44 19.25
CA ARG A 57 -12.45 -1.12 18.07
C ARG A 57 -13.25 -2.31 17.53
N ALA A 58 -14.23 -2.83 18.29
CA ALA A 58 -15.03 -3.98 17.85
C ALA A 58 -15.86 -3.70 16.59
N GLU A 59 -16.27 -2.44 16.38
CA GLU A 59 -17.05 -1.99 15.21
C GLU A 59 -16.19 -1.15 14.24
N GLY A 60 -14.87 -1.18 14.39
CA GLY A 60 -13.95 -0.27 13.72
C GLY A 60 -13.94 1.12 14.36
N SER A 61 -13.08 2.01 13.85
CA SER A 61 -12.99 3.37 14.37
C SER A 61 -14.24 4.19 14.01
N ARG A 62 -14.86 4.86 14.99
CA ARG A 62 -15.93 5.83 14.73
C ARG A 62 -15.45 7.09 14.01
N TYR A 63 -14.14 7.35 14.00
CA TYR A 63 -13.50 8.46 13.29
C TYR A 63 -13.08 8.06 11.88
N TYR A 64 -13.47 6.85 11.44
CA TYR A 64 -13.07 6.35 10.14
C TYR A 64 -13.52 7.28 9.02
N GLN A 65 -12.59 7.56 8.14
CA GLN A 65 -12.77 8.21 6.85
C GLN A 65 -12.18 7.30 5.79
N SER A 66 -12.71 7.35 4.58
CA SER A 66 -12.12 6.56 3.49
C SER A 66 -10.66 6.95 3.24
N PHE A 67 -9.87 6.03 2.71
CA PHE A 67 -8.48 6.36 2.38
C PHE A 67 -8.40 7.47 1.32
N TRP A 68 -9.43 7.62 0.48
CA TRP A 68 -9.56 8.72 -0.47
C TRP A 68 -9.69 10.07 0.26
N ASP A 69 -10.56 10.16 1.25
CA ASP A 69 -10.76 11.40 2.03
C ASP A 69 -9.51 11.75 2.83
N ILE A 70 -8.85 10.72 3.41
CA ILE A 70 -7.56 10.89 4.09
C ILE A 70 -6.49 11.39 3.13
N THR A 71 -6.44 10.85 1.91
CA THR A 71 -5.50 11.29 0.87
C THR A 71 -5.71 12.77 0.53
N ARG A 72 -6.97 13.18 0.35
CA ARG A 72 -7.32 14.57 0.10
C ARG A 72 -6.97 15.48 1.29
N SER A 73 -7.30 15.07 2.49
CA SER A 73 -7.00 15.84 3.72
C SER A 73 -5.50 16.00 3.94
N ALA A 74 -4.70 14.96 3.65
CA ALA A 74 -3.26 15.01 3.70
C ALA A 74 -2.65 15.96 2.64
N LEU A 75 -3.24 16.01 1.44
CA LEU A 75 -2.85 16.98 0.41
C LEU A 75 -3.11 18.41 0.86
N LEU A 76 -4.30 18.70 1.38
CA LEU A 76 -4.65 20.04 1.88
C LEU A 76 -3.71 20.48 3.01
N TYR A 77 -3.44 19.60 3.97
CA TYR A 77 -2.45 19.85 5.02
C TYR A 77 -1.06 20.17 4.44
N THR A 78 -0.65 19.44 3.43
CA THR A 78 0.66 19.61 2.79
C THR A 78 0.77 20.97 2.11
N LEU A 79 -0.24 21.34 1.31
CA LEU A 79 -0.26 22.65 0.64
C LEU A 79 -0.26 23.81 1.64
N GLU A 80 -1.05 23.72 2.70
CA GLU A 80 -1.08 24.72 3.77
C GLU A 80 0.27 24.82 4.49
N SER A 81 0.90 23.68 4.80
CA SER A 81 2.22 23.64 5.47
C SER A 81 3.30 24.35 4.67
N PHE A 82 3.26 24.27 3.35
CA PHE A 82 4.17 24.97 2.45
C PHE A 82 3.68 26.36 2.04
N LYS A 83 2.54 26.83 2.57
CA LYS A 83 1.91 28.11 2.23
C LYS A 83 1.63 28.24 0.73
N LEU A 84 1.25 27.16 0.10
CA LEU A 84 0.86 27.09 -1.30
C LEU A 84 -0.64 27.31 -1.46
N ASP A 85 -1.02 27.84 -2.62
CA ASP A 85 -2.44 28.03 -2.94
C ASP A 85 -3.13 26.67 -3.12
N ALA A 86 -4.21 26.45 -2.35
CA ALA A 86 -5.06 25.29 -2.46
C ALA A 86 -6.09 25.45 -3.59
N ASN A 87 -5.63 25.75 -4.80
CA ASN A 87 -6.46 25.87 -5.99
C ASN A 87 -7.27 24.58 -6.21
N PRO A 88 -8.61 24.64 -6.30
CA PRO A 88 -9.46 23.48 -6.50
C PRO A 88 -9.09 22.64 -7.74
N GLU A 89 -8.71 23.29 -8.85
CA GLU A 89 -8.32 22.59 -10.09
C GLU A 89 -7.01 21.80 -9.89
N HIS A 90 -6.05 22.34 -9.16
CA HIS A 90 -4.80 21.65 -8.82
C HIS A 90 -5.04 20.46 -7.90
N ILE A 91 -5.91 20.62 -6.90
CA ILE A 91 -6.30 19.54 -5.99
C ILE A 91 -6.94 18.40 -6.76
N GLU A 92 -7.92 18.70 -7.62
CA GLU A 92 -8.61 17.67 -8.43
C GLU A 92 -7.64 16.99 -9.42
N ALA A 93 -6.71 17.72 -10.02
CA ALA A 93 -5.69 17.15 -10.90
C ALA A 93 -4.76 16.19 -10.15
N LEU A 94 -4.27 16.57 -8.96
CA LEU A 94 -3.41 15.73 -8.13
C LEU A 94 -4.16 14.49 -7.62
N MET A 95 -5.39 14.65 -7.14
CA MET A 95 -6.23 13.53 -6.70
C MET A 95 -6.57 12.58 -7.88
N GLY A 96 -6.91 13.12 -9.04
CA GLY A 96 -7.17 12.34 -10.24
C GLY A 96 -5.95 11.53 -10.71
N GLN A 97 -4.75 12.10 -10.62
CA GLN A 97 -3.50 11.38 -10.88
C GLN A 97 -3.22 10.32 -9.81
N TYR A 98 -3.53 10.61 -8.54
CA TYR A 98 -3.37 9.64 -7.45
C TYR A 98 -4.26 8.41 -7.62
N ALA A 99 -5.43 8.56 -8.23
CA ALA A 99 -6.30 7.43 -8.56
C ALA A 99 -5.71 6.48 -9.62
N LYS A 100 -4.73 6.94 -10.41
CA LYS A 100 -4.14 6.22 -11.56
C LYS A 100 -2.61 6.26 -11.51
N LEU A 101 -2.05 5.96 -10.33
CA LEU A 101 -0.61 5.91 -10.13
C LEU A 101 0.06 4.92 -11.08
N THR A 102 1.26 5.28 -11.51
CA THR A 102 2.08 4.42 -12.38
C THR A 102 2.53 3.17 -11.63
N PRO A 103 2.34 1.96 -12.18
CA PRO A 103 2.93 0.76 -11.60
C PRO A 103 4.45 0.77 -11.80
N PHE A 104 5.19 0.10 -10.90
CA PHE A 104 6.61 -0.14 -11.13
C PHE A 104 6.80 -1.07 -12.33
N ALA A 105 7.84 -0.85 -13.10
CA ALA A 105 8.04 -1.45 -14.43
C ALA A 105 8.10 -2.99 -14.42
N GLU A 106 8.62 -3.58 -13.34
CA GLU A 106 8.75 -5.04 -13.22
C GLU A 106 7.46 -5.75 -12.79
N ASN A 107 6.46 -5.04 -12.27
CA ASN A 107 5.32 -5.63 -11.58
C ASN A 107 4.48 -6.53 -12.48
N LEU A 108 4.16 -6.09 -13.70
CA LEU A 108 3.36 -6.90 -14.64
C LEU A 108 4.04 -8.23 -14.96
N GLY A 109 5.36 -8.20 -15.21
CA GLY A 109 6.12 -9.42 -15.49
C GLY A 109 6.19 -10.39 -14.31
N VAL A 110 6.30 -9.86 -13.08
CA VAL A 110 6.27 -10.69 -11.86
C VAL A 110 4.90 -11.30 -11.64
N LEU A 111 3.82 -10.52 -11.75
CA LEU A 111 2.46 -11.02 -11.59
C LEU A 111 2.10 -12.07 -12.66
N GLN A 112 2.49 -11.82 -13.91
CA GLN A 112 2.32 -12.80 -15.00
C GLN A 112 3.04 -14.12 -14.68
N SER A 113 4.28 -14.06 -14.20
CA SER A 113 5.06 -15.25 -13.84
C SER A 113 4.42 -16.02 -12.67
N LEU A 114 3.84 -15.34 -11.69
CA LEU A 114 3.11 -15.99 -10.60
C LEU A 114 1.86 -16.69 -11.12
N LYS A 115 1.09 -16.04 -11.99
CA LYS A 115 -0.10 -16.62 -12.62
C LYS A 115 0.23 -17.87 -13.43
N GLU A 116 1.30 -17.84 -14.24
CA GLU A 116 1.77 -18.99 -15.02
C GLU A 116 2.20 -20.17 -14.15
N ARG A 117 2.66 -19.91 -12.93
CA ARG A 117 3.01 -20.94 -11.93
C ARG A 117 1.80 -21.41 -11.13
N GLY A 118 0.61 -20.85 -11.35
CA GLY A 118 -0.60 -21.19 -10.60
C GLY A 118 -0.58 -20.74 -9.14
N ILE A 119 0.21 -19.70 -8.81
CA ILE A 119 0.31 -19.12 -7.47
C ILE A 119 -0.81 -18.10 -7.31
N SER A 120 -1.64 -18.29 -6.29
CA SER A 120 -2.71 -17.33 -5.96
C SER A 120 -2.14 -15.98 -5.54
N THR A 121 -2.73 -14.90 -6.07
CA THR A 121 -2.30 -13.52 -5.83
C THR A 121 -3.42 -12.69 -5.23
N ALA A 122 -3.07 -11.83 -4.27
CA ALA A 122 -4.02 -10.90 -3.69
C ALA A 122 -3.38 -9.53 -3.43
N ILE A 123 -4.22 -8.51 -3.32
CA ILE A 123 -3.89 -7.22 -2.73
C ILE A 123 -4.54 -7.12 -1.36
N LEU A 124 -3.81 -6.66 -0.32
CA LEU A 124 -4.37 -6.14 0.92
C LEU A 124 -3.97 -4.68 1.08
N SER A 125 -4.93 -3.77 1.12
CA SER A 125 -4.65 -2.33 1.10
C SER A 125 -5.52 -1.52 2.03
N ASN A 126 -4.97 -0.38 2.48
CA ASN A 126 -5.72 0.69 3.14
C ASN A 126 -6.67 1.43 2.17
N GLY A 127 -6.47 1.30 0.86
CA GLY A 127 -7.32 1.91 -0.17
C GLY A 127 -8.74 1.35 -0.16
N SER A 128 -9.71 2.20 -0.52
CA SER A 128 -11.09 1.77 -0.75
C SER A 128 -11.19 0.88 -1.99
N MET A 129 -12.27 0.09 -2.08
CA MET A 129 -12.48 -0.79 -3.24
C MET A 129 -12.49 -0.03 -4.57
N ASP A 130 -13.10 1.17 -4.60
CA ASP A 130 -13.15 1.99 -5.82
C ASP A 130 -11.76 2.48 -6.25
N MET A 131 -10.93 2.91 -5.26
CA MET A 131 -9.54 3.28 -5.52
C MET A 131 -8.74 2.10 -6.08
N LEU A 132 -8.85 0.94 -5.44
CA LEU A 132 -8.11 -0.26 -5.83
C LEU A 132 -8.55 -0.77 -7.21
N SER A 133 -9.84 -0.81 -7.48
CA SER A 133 -10.39 -1.22 -8.77
C SER A 133 -9.89 -0.31 -9.90
N THR A 134 -9.87 1.01 -9.65
CA THR A 134 -9.35 2.00 -10.60
C THR A 134 -7.85 1.80 -10.83
N ALA A 135 -7.06 1.66 -9.77
CA ALA A 135 -5.61 1.50 -9.87
C ALA A 135 -5.23 0.19 -10.57
N VAL A 136 -5.83 -0.93 -10.19
CA VAL A 136 -5.60 -2.25 -10.79
C VAL A 136 -5.97 -2.25 -12.27
N SER A 137 -7.14 -1.69 -12.62
CA SER A 137 -7.61 -1.60 -14.01
C SER A 137 -6.72 -0.70 -14.85
N SER A 138 -6.37 0.49 -14.36
CA SER A 138 -5.52 1.43 -15.10
C SER A 138 -4.11 0.91 -15.34
N ALA A 139 -3.61 0.05 -14.45
CA ALA A 139 -2.30 -0.58 -14.55
C ALA A 139 -2.29 -1.88 -15.38
N GLY A 140 -3.44 -2.33 -15.91
CA GLY A 140 -3.54 -3.58 -16.67
C GLY A 140 -3.34 -4.84 -15.84
N MET A 141 -3.64 -4.80 -14.53
CA MET A 141 -3.44 -5.91 -13.59
C MET A 141 -4.70 -6.72 -13.30
N THR A 142 -5.85 -6.37 -13.90
CA THR A 142 -7.16 -6.97 -13.59
C THR A 142 -7.15 -8.50 -13.68
N ASP A 143 -6.52 -9.04 -14.71
CA ASP A 143 -6.45 -10.49 -14.92
C ASP A 143 -5.28 -11.16 -14.20
N LEU A 144 -4.47 -10.41 -13.47
CA LEU A 144 -3.23 -10.87 -12.81
C LEU A 144 -3.37 -10.92 -11.29
N ILE A 145 -4.45 -10.40 -10.73
CA ILE A 145 -4.75 -10.37 -9.29
C ILE A 145 -6.05 -11.14 -9.06
N ASP A 146 -5.99 -12.22 -8.27
CA ASP A 146 -7.16 -13.06 -8.00
C ASP A 146 -8.10 -12.44 -6.96
N HIS A 147 -7.54 -11.72 -5.97
CA HIS A 147 -8.32 -11.11 -4.90
C HIS A 147 -7.86 -9.69 -4.61
N VAL A 148 -8.81 -8.78 -4.44
CA VAL A 148 -8.57 -7.40 -3.97
C VAL A 148 -9.26 -7.21 -2.64
N ILE A 149 -8.47 -6.97 -1.57
CA ILE A 149 -8.94 -6.87 -0.20
C ILE A 149 -8.71 -5.44 0.30
N SER A 150 -9.80 -4.75 0.59
CA SER A 150 -9.79 -3.42 1.23
C SER A 150 -10.07 -3.54 2.72
N VAL A 151 -9.46 -2.67 3.51
CA VAL A 151 -9.75 -2.54 4.95
C VAL A 151 -11.02 -1.72 5.25
N ASP A 152 -11.65 -1.11 4.22
CA ASP A 152 -12.86 -0.30 4.40
C ASP A 152 -13.96 -0.97 5.26
N PRO A 153 -14.30 -2.26 5.02
CA PRO A 153 -15.40 -2.90 5.75
C PRO A 153 -15.16 -2.98 7.25
N ILE A 154 -13.91 -3.09 7.70
CA ILE A 154 -13.58 -3.18 9.13
C ILE A 154 -13.28 -1.83 9.77
N ARG A 155 -13.17 -0.75 8.97
CA ARG A 155 -12.93 0.62 9.43
C ARG A 155 -11.68 0.78 10.32
N LEU A 156 -10.67 -0.05 10.07
CA LEU A 156 -9.36 -0.04 10.73
C LEU A 156 -8.27 -0.19 9.69
N PHE A 157 -7.26 0.66 9.76
CA PHE A 157 -6.14 0.63 8.83
C PHE A 157 -5.03 -0.33 9.30
N LYS A 158 -4.16 -0.76 8.38
CA LYS A 158 -2.86 -1.33 8.74
C LYS A 158 -2.13 -0.32 9.66
N THR A 159 -1.49 -0.74 10.73
CA THR A 159 -1.04 -2.08 11.08
C THR A 159 -1.94 -2.81 12.09
N SER A 160 -3.24 -2.55 12.12
CA SER A 160 -4.08 -3.32 13.04
C SER A 160 -4.08 -4.80 12.63
N PRO A 161 -4.02 -5.74 13.60
CA PRO A 161 -4.07 -7.18 13.30
C PRO A 161 -5.34 -7.59 12.54
N GLU A 162 -6.45 -6.89 12.77
CA GLU A 162 -7.73 -7.12 12.11
C GLU A 162 -7.63 -6.88 10.59
N ALA A 163 -6.82 -5.89 10.18
CA ALA A 163 -6.59 -5.62 8.76
C ALA A 163 -5.89 -6.79 8.07
N TYR A 164 -4.83 -7.34 8.68
CA TYR A 164 -4.15 -8.53 8.14
C TYR A 164 -5.03 -9.79 8.21
N GLY A 165 -5.91 -9.88 9.22
CA GLY A 165 -6.87 -10.98 9.38
C GLY A 165 -7.85 -11.14 8.22
N LEU A 166 -8.12 -10.07 7.44
CA LEU A 166 -8.95 -10.15 6.23
C LEU A 166 -8.37 -11.10 5.17
N VAL A 167 -7.05 -11.23 5.11
CA VAL A 167 -6.39 -12.16 4.19
C VAL A 167 -6.81 -13.60 4.48
N GLN A 168 -6.85 -14.01 5.77
CA GLN A 168 -7.21 -15.37 6.15
C GLN A 168 -8.71 -15.67 5.96
N GLN A 169 -9.56 -14.64 5.91
CA GLN A 169 -10.96 -14.79 5.56
C GLN A 169 -11.16 -15.03 4.06
N THR A 170 -10.19 -14.62 3.24
CA THR A 170 -10.26 -14.70 1.77
C THR A 170 -9.45 -15.88 1.23
N ILE A 171 -8.28 -16.14 1.81
CA ILE A 171 -7.33 -17.16 1.35
C ILE A 171 -7.22 -18.25 2.42
N PRO A 172 -7.66 -19.51 2.12
CA PRO A 172 -7.63 -20.61 3.07
C PRO A 172 -6.21 -21.21 3.18
N ALA A 173 -5.27 -20.44 3.73
CA ALA A 173 -3.89 -20.88 3.97
C ALA A 173 -3.45 -20.49 5.38
N GLU A 174 -2.48 -21.23 5.94
CA GLU A 174 -1.86 -20.88 7.21
C GLU A 174 -1.03 -19.59 7.05
N LYS A 175 -0.91 -18.78 8.12
CA LYS A 175 -0.21 -17.51 8.06
C LYS A 175 1.21 -17.63 7.49
N GLN A 176 1.97 -18.62 7.94
CA GLN A 176 3.35 -18.86 7.49
C GLN A 176 3.47 -19.31 6.03
N ASP A 177 2.37 -19.78 5.43
CA ASP A 177 2.32 -20.20 4.02
C ASP A 177 1.85 -19.09 3.08
N ILE A 178 1.59 -17.89 3.62
CA ILE A 178 1.30 -16.68 2.89
C ILE A 178 2.55 -15.81 2.84
N LEU A 179 3.01 -15.46 1.63
CA LEU A 179 4.05 -14.46 1.44
C LEU A 179 3.42 -13.07 1.36
N PHE A 180 3.58 -12.28 2.40
CA PHE A 180 3.16 -10.87 2.39
C PHE A 180 4.28 -9.98 1.88
N VAL A 181 4.00 -9.15 0.88
CA VAL A 181 4.99 -8.34 0.16
C VAL A 181 4.66 -6.87 0.32
N SER A 182 5.57 -6.09 0.89
CA SER A 182 5.42 -4.64 0.99
C SER A 182 6.74 -3.91 0.81
N SER A 183 6.71 -2.75 0.14
CA SER A 183 7.84 -1.81 0.10
C SER A 183 7.85 -0.86 1.30
N ASN A 184 6.71 -0.75 2.01
CA ASN A 184 6.62 0.04 3.23
C ASN A 184 7.17 -0.77 4.42
N GLY A 185 8.28 -0.32 5.04
CA GLY A 185 8.91 -1.02 6.16
C GLY A 185 7.96 -1.28 7.33
N TRP A 186 7.17 -0.26 7.69
CA TRP A 186 6.16 -0.35 8.76
C TRP A 186 5.08 -1.42 8.48
N ASP A 187 4.70 -1.61 7.21
CA ASP A 187 3.69 -2.60 6.82
C ASP A 187 4.29 -4.02 6.79
N ALA A 188 5.53 -4.17 6.27
CA ALA A 188 6.27 -5.42 6.35
C ALA A 188 6.48 -5.87 7.80
N LEU A 189 6.79 -4.92 8.73
CA LEU A 189 6.90 -5.21 10.16
C LEU A 189 5.56 -5.63 10.76
N GLY A 190 4.48 -4.91 10.46
CA GLY A 190 3.13 -5.26 10.95
C GLY A 190 2.68 -6.64 10.48
N ALA A 191 2.95 -6.99 9.23
CA ALA A 191 2.67 -8.30 8.66
C ALA A 191 3.53 -9.41 9.31
N THR A 192 4.80 -9.10 9.65
CA THR A 192 5.68 -10.02 10.38
C THR A 192 5.15 -10.27 11.80
N TRP A 193 4.72 -9.23 12.51
CA TRP A 193 4.08 -9.37 13.83
C TRP A 193 2.78 -10.17 13.78
N PHE A 194 2.03 -10.05 12.69
CA PHE A 194 0.80 -10.84 12.50
C PHE A 194 1.09 -12.33 12.27
N GLY A 195 2.30 -12.69 11.80
CA GLY A 195 2.76 -14.07 11.60
C GLY A 195 2.83 -14.53 10.15
N PHE A 196 2.76 -13.63 9.18
CA PHE A 196 3.02 -13.96 7.78
C PHE A 196 4.51 -14.19 7.51
N THR A 197 4.83 -15.00 6.51
CA THR A 197 6.13 -14.96 5.85
C THR A 197 6.20 -13.65 5.07
N THR A 198 7.24 -12.84 5.28
CA THR A 198 7.28 -11.48 4.76
C THR A 198 8.46 -11.23 3.83
N LEU A 199 8.21 -10.48 2.77
CA LEU A 199 9.22 -9.91 1.90
C LEU A 199 9.13 -8.37 1.94
N TRP A 200 10.20 -7.73 2.40
CA TRP A 200 10.35 -6.28 2.29
C TRP A 200 11.05 -5.91 0.98
N VAL A 201 10.35 -5.18 0.11
CA VAL A 201 10.90 -4.66 -1.15
C VAL A 201 11.50 -3.28 -0.90
N ASN A 202 12.76 -3.25 -0.51
CA ASN A 202 13.48 -2.03 -0.11
C ASN A 202 14.03 -1.28 -1.33
N ARG A 203 13.16 -0.60 -2.07
CA ARG A 203 13.50 0.15 -3.29
C ARG A 203 14.45 1.33 -3.01
N GLN A 204 14.35 1.94 -1.84
CA GLN A 204 15.07 3.15 -1.47
C GLN A 204 16.34 2.88 -0.66
N GLN A 205 16.67 1.60 -0.41
CA GLN A 205 17.83 1.18 0.39
C GLN A 205 17.85 1.80 1.79
N LEU A 206 16.68 1.95 2.41
CA LEU A 206 16.52 2.47 3.77
C LEU A 206 16.86 1.41 4.82
N PRO A 207 17.20 1.81 6.06
CA PRO A 207 17.24 0.88 7.17
C PRO A 207 15.85 0.32 7.46
N PHE A 208 15.79 -0.95 7.90
CA PHE A 208 14.51 -1.51 8.36
C PHE A 208 14.15 -0.97 9.75
N GLU A 209 12.87 -1.07 10.09
CA GLU A 209 12.32 -0.66 11.40
C GLU A 209 13.04 -1.35 12.55
N ALA A 210 13.62 -0.57 13.47
CA ALA A 210 14.45 -1.08 14.58
C ALA A 210 13.64 -1.55 15.80
N ILE A 211 12.30 -1.61 15.70
CA ILE A 211 11.40 -1.86 16.84
C ILE A 211 10.79 -3.28 16.84
N GLY A 212 11.28 -4.18 15.99
CA GLY A 212 10.73 -5.52 15.90
C GLY A 212 11.59 -6.48 15.08
N PRO A 213 11.08 -7.69 14.81
CA PRO A 213 11.79 -8.69 14.02
C PRO A 213 11.96 -8.23 12.57
N HIS A 214 13.06 -8.64 11.95
CA HIS A 214 13.28 -8.43 10.53
C HIS A 214 12.31 -9.26 9.68
N PRO A 215 11.97 -8.82 8.45
CA PRO A 215 11.21 -9.61 7.50
C PRO A 215 11.98 -10.89 7.13
N THR A 216 11.25 -11.92 6.71
CA THR A 216 11.85 -13.21 6.30
C THR A 216 12.78 -13.03 5.09
N TYR A 217 12.39 -12.17 4.17
CA TYR A 217 13.15 -11.86 2.96
C TYR A 217 13.25 -10.34 2.77
N THR A 218 14.33 -9.93 2.08
CA THR A 218 14.52 -8.56 1.61
C THR A 218 14.98 -8.59 0.15
N GLY A 219 14.50 -7.63 -0.64
CA GLY A 219 14.87 -7.44 -2.03
C GLY A 219 14.85 -5.96 -2.44
N HIS A 220 15.43 -5.63 -3.57
CA HIS A 220 15.46 -4.25 -4.08
C HIS A 220 14.27 -3.92 -4.99
N ASP A 221 13.68 -4.95 -5.61
CA ASP A 221 12.53 -4.84 -6.48
C ASP A 221 11.59 -6.06 -6.30
N LEU A 222 10.45 -6.05 -7.00
CA LEU A 222 9.45 -7.09 -6.86
C LEU A 222 9.88 -8.44 -7.45
N LYS A 223 10.92 -8.49 -8.31
CA LYS A 223 11.44 -9.76 -8.87
C LYS A 223 11.90 -10.71 -7.79
N ARG A 224 12.31 -10.20 -6.62
CA ARG A 224 12.68 -11.01 -5.46
C ARG A 224 11.59 -11.99 -5.02
N VAL A 225 10.31 -11.69 -5.31
CA VAL A 225 9.20 -12.62 -5.07
C VAL A 225 9.42 -13.95 -5.79
N LEU A 226 9.87 -13.92 -7.05
CA LEU A 226 10.06 -15.13 -7.86
C LEU A 226 11.17 -16.03 -7.33
N ASP A 227 12.19 -15.47 -6.68
CA ASP A 227 13.29 -16.23 -6.09
C ASP A 227 12.83 -17.08 -4.90
N VAL A 228 11.77 -16.66 -4.18
CA VAL A 228 11.22 -17.41 -3.04
C VAL A 228 10.66 -18.76 -3.49
N PHE A 229 10.25 -18.90 -4.75
CA PHE A 229 9.72 -20.13 -5.34
C PHE A 229 10.75 -20.98 -6.09
N ASN A 230 12.00 -20.57 -6.13
CA ASN A 230 13.05 -21.29 -6.84
C ASN A 230 13.88 -22.22 -5.92
N HIS A 231 13.41 -22.46 -4.71
CA HIS A 231 14.09 -23.31 -3.69
C HIS A 231 13.28 -24.52 -3.27
#